data_fb540e002a2fe99c199c2a65edd79821
#
_entry.id   fb540e002a2fe99c199c2a65edd79821
#
_cell.length_a   1.000
_cell.length_b   1.000
_cell.length_c   1.000
_cell.angle_alpha   90.00
_cell.angle_beta   90.00
_cell.angle_gamma   90.00
#
_symmetry.space_group_name_H-M   'P 1'
#
loop_
_entity.id
_entity.type
_entity.pdbx_description
1 polymer ?
#
loop_
_entity_poly.entity_id
_entity_poly.type
_entity_poly.pdbx_seq_one_letter_code
_entity_poly.pdbx_strand_id
1 'polypeptide(L)'
;HYKLFVERVQYQLASIGGGGAGFIKDLDDVSFEGVDNQLLIYNATDSKWVGIASTALGGGNISGDLTVSGDAVISGNISVAGTITYDDVTFVDSIGVVTARSGIELGAGSITPIIAIEAATSTTTTTSASNIDTFVAATFRSAQYQIQITQGSNYHVTTLNVLHDGTDVYLNEFGTIRTGAALATFDADIDSGNVRVR
;
A
#
# COMPACT_ATOMS: atom_id res chain seq x y z
N HIS A 1 26.98 -66.90 29.22
CA HIS A 1 25.81 -66.59 28.42
C HIS A 1 25.09 -65.27 28.83
N TYR A 2 25.00 -65.05 30.18
CA TYR A 2 24.28 -63.84 30.67
C TYR A 2 24.99 -62.52 30.30
N LYS A 3 26.31 -62.49 30.38
CA LYS A 3 27.12 -61.31 30.08
C LYS A 3 26.99 -60.94 28.61
N LEU A 4 27.01 -61.92 27.71
CA LEU A 4 26.83 -61.67 26.26
C LEU A 4 25.42 -61.16 25.89
N PHE A 5 24.41 -61.61 26.64
CA PHE A 5 23.04 -61.14 26.51
C PHE A 5 22.88 -59.67 26.92
N VAL A 6 23.47 -59.36 28.11
CA VAL A 6 23.45 -57.99 28.63
C VAL A 6 24.18 -57.02 27.70
N GLU A 7 25.36 -57.37 27.21
CA GLU A 7 26.11 -56.55 26.21
C GLU A 7 25.34 -56.39 24.92
N ARG A 8 24.63 -57.40 24.44
CA ARG A 8 23.84 -57.34 23.22
C ARG A 8 22.60 -56.49 23.37
N VAL A 9 21.94 -56.56 24.53
CA VAL A 9 20.80 -55.72 24.87
C VAL A 9 21.23 -54.27 25.04
N GLN A 10 22.35 -54.01 25.67
CA GLN A 10 22.91 -52.66 25.80
C GLN A 10 23.27 -52.08 24.42
N TYR A 11 23.86 -52.89 23.54
CA TYR A 11 24.18 -52.47 22.18
C TYR A 11 22.91 -52.16 21.35
N GLN A 12 21.89 -53.01 21.50
CA GLN A 12 20.61 -52.79 20.84
C GLN A 12 19.85 -51.58 21.40
N LEU A 13 19.88 -51.36 22.71
CA LEU A 13 19.30 -50.16 23.34
C LEU A 13 20.04 -48.87 22.92
N ALA A 14 21.34 -48.95 22.76
CA ALA A 14 22.12 -47.82 22.25
C ALA A 14 21.83 -47.54 20.74
N SER A 15 21.44 -48.56 19.97
CA SER A 15 21.12 -48.44 18.54
C SER A 15 19.65 -48.15 18.24
N ILE A 16 18.74 -48.50 19.18
CA ILE A 16 17.27 -48.25 19.04
C ILE A 16 16.92 -46.86 19.49
N GLY A 17 17.56 -45.93 18.95
CA GLY A 17 17.19 -44.57 19.04
C GLY A 17 17.60 -43.89 20.30
N GLY A 18 18.46 -43.06 20.16
CA GLY A 18 18.65 -41.88 20.94
C GLY A 18 18.53 -41.97 22.46
N GLY A 19 18.54 -43.17 22.98
CA GLY A 19 18.44 -43.44 24.41
C GLY A 19 19.65 -42.96 25.20
N GLY A 20 20.37 -42.06 24.64
CA GLY A 20 21.53 -41.45 25.21
C GLY A 20 22.01 -40.23 24.45
N ALA A 21 21.44 -39.97 23.28
CA ALA A 21 21.72 -38.75 22.60
C ALA A 21 21.11 -37.59 23.40
N GLY A 22 21.89 -37.02 24.26
CA GLY A 22 21.46 -35.85 25.02
C GLY A 22 21.22 -34.62 24.12
N PHE A 23 21.62 -34.72 22.87
CA PHE A 23 21.61 -33.59 21.94
C PHE A 23 21.17 -34.04 20.54
N ILE A 24 20.40 -33.17 19.87
CA ILE A 24 19.95 -33.36 18.47
C ILE A 24 21.15 -33.61 17.53
N LYS A 25 22.28 -32.96 17.77
CA LYS A 25 23.51 -33.11 16.96
C LYS A 25 24.09 -34.55 16.95
N ASP A 26 23.71 -35.39 17.88
CA ASP A 26 24.21 -36.77 18.03
C ASP A 26 23.34 -37.77 17.23
N LEU A 27 22.33 -37.32 16.52
CA LEU A 27 21.50 -38.15 15.63
C LEU A 27 22.16 -38.34 14.27
N ASP A 28 22.09 -39.53 13.69
CA ASP A 28 22.75 -39.90 12.44
C ASP A 28 22.21 -39.14 11.21
N ASP A 29 20.96 -38.71 11.30
CA ASP A 29 20.25 -37.94 10.25
C ASP A 29 20.32 -36.42 10.47
N VAL A 30 21.13 -35.97 11.43
CA VAL A 30 21.32 -34.54 11.73
C VAL A 30 22.76 -34.14 11.48
N SER A 31 22.93 -33.07 10.71
CA SER A 31 24.21 -32.39 10.51
C SER A 31 24.07 -30.96 11.09
N PHE A 32 24.48 -30.82 12.34
CA PHE A 32 24.27 -29.59 13.11
C PHE A 32 25.51 -29.31 13.98
N GLU A 33 26.15 -28.19 13.80
CA GLU A 33 27.37 -27.82 14.51
C GLU A 33 27.10 -27.19 15.88
N GLY A 34 25.86 -26.96 16.25
CA GLY A 34 25.47 -26.43 17.56
C GLY A 34 25.88 -24.97 17.78
N VAL A 35 25.89 -24.16 16.71
CA VAL A 35 26.14 -22.71 16.80
C VAL A 35 24.83 -22.00 17.16
N ASP A 36 24.91 -20.92 17.91
CA ASP A 36 23.73 -20.11 18.27
C ASP A 36 22.98 -19.58 17.05
N ASN A 37 21.65 -19.45 17.19
CA ASN A 37 20.77 -18.90 16.16
C ASN A 37 20.72 -19.68 14.85
N GLN A 38 20.88 -21.02 14.90
CA GLN A 38 20.62 -21.86 13.73
C GLN A 38 19.18 -22.37 13.72
N LEU A 39 18.63 -22.47 12.52
CA LEU A 39 17.39 -23.18 12.22
C LEU A 39 17.71 -24.56 11.66
N LEU A 40 16.94 -25.56 12.07
CA LEU A 40 17.06 -26.91 11.56
C LEU A 40 16.13 -27.06 10.37
N ILE A 41 16.66 -27.35 9.19
CA ILE A 41 15.91 -27.62 7.97
C ILE A 41 16.28 -28.99 7.41
N TYR A 42 15.33 -29.65 6.73
CA TYR A 42 15.61 -30.92 6.06
C TYR A 42 16.20 -30.66 4.67
N ASN A 43 17.41 -31.16 4.44
CA ASN A 43 18.07 -31.16 3.14
C ASN A 43 17.74 -32.48 2.43
N ALA A 44 16.87 -32.44 1.42
CA ALA A 44 16.47 -33.64 0.69
C ALA A 44 17.60 -34.28 -0.14
N THR A 45 18.60 -33.51 -0.55
CA THR A 45 19.74 -34.01 -1.32
C THR A 45 20.63 -34.92 -0.47
N ASP A 46 20.87 -34.54 0.79
CA ASP A 46 21.73 -35.27 1.70
C ASP A 46 20.92 -36.20 2.61
N SER A 47 19.58 -36.14 2.53
CA SER A 47 18.63 -36.85 3.42
C SER A 47 18.92 -36.60 4.90
N LYS A 48 19.27 -35.35 5.25
CA LYS A 48 19.65 -34.96 6.61
C LYS A 48 18.95 -33.67 7.04
N TRP A 49 18.76 -33.54 8.34
CA TRP A 49 18.45 -32.27 8.97
C TRP A 49 19.74 -31.48 9.16
N VAL A 50 19.82 -30.28 8.57
CA VAL A 50 21.01 -29.44 8.63
C VAL A 50 20.72 -28.12 9.35
N GLY A 51 21.68 -27.68 10.12
CA GLY A 51 21.62 -26.35 10.76
C GLY A 51 21.98 -25.26 9.74
N ILE A 52 21.08 -24.31 9.55
CA ILE A 52 21.38 -23.12 8.78
C ILE A 52 21.33 -21.88 9.68
N ALA A 53 22.12 -20.87 9.38
CA ALA A 53 22.02 -19.59 10.08
C ALA A 53 20.60 -19.03 9.92
N SER A 54 20.00 -18.49 10.97
CA SER A 54 18.68 -17.87 10.92
C SER A 54 18.60 -16.71 9.92
N THR A 55 19.76 -16.11 9.59
CA THR A 55 19.93 -15.10 8.56
C THR A 55 19.91 -15.66 7.13
N ALA A 56 19.99 -16.99 6.98
CA ALA A 56 20.11 -17.67 5.68
C ALA A 56 18.77 -18.25 5.18
N LEU A 57 17.63 -17.74 5.64
CA LEU A 57 16.32 -18.04 5.04
C LEU A 57 16.21 -17.40 3.67
N GLY A 58 17.07 -17.84 2.74
CA GLY A 58 17.03 -17.40 1.34
C GLY A 58 15.83 -18.00 0.62
N GLY A 59 14.89 -17.14 0.18
CA GLY A 59 13.79 -17.55 -0.71
C GLY A 59 12.63 -18.28 -0.04
N GLY A 60 12.40 -18.08 1.25
CA GLY A 60 11.24 -18.63 1.95
C GLY A 60 9.92 -17.97 1.50
N ASN A 61 8.91 -18.79 1.21
CA ASN A 61 7.54 -18.32 1.00
C ASN A 61 6.77 -18.47 2.31
N ILE A 62 6.23 -17.36 2.84
CA ILE A 62 5.34 -17.35 4.00
C ILE A 62 3.91 -17.36 3.45
N SER A 63 3.20 -18.48 3.59
CA SER A 63 1.82 -18.63 3.08
C SER A 63 0.74 -18.10 4.02
N GLY A 64 1.13 -17.51 5.14
CA GLY A 64 0.24 -16.90 6.13
C GLY A 64 0.68 -15.48 6.48
N ASP A 65 0.19 -14.96 7.59
CA ASP A 65 0.55 -13.64 8.10
C ASP A 65 1.98 -13.62 8.64
N LEU A 66 2.70 -12.54 8.34
CA LEU A 66 4.00 -12.23 8.92
C LEU A 66 3.85 -11.09 9.92
N THR A 67 4.15 -11.37 11.20
CA THR A 67 4.22 -10.33 12.24
C THR A 67 5.68 -10.05 12.56
N VAL A 68 6.10 -8.79 12.42
CA VAL A 68 7.42 -8.30 12.82
C VAL A 68 7.26 -7.37 14.00
N SER A 69 7.75 -7.76 15.18
CA SER A 69 7.63 -6.96 16.41
C SER A 69 8.68 -5.85 16.53
N GLY A 70 9.63 -5.78 15.60
CA GLY A 70 10.69 -4.78 15.55
C GLY A 70 10.80 -4.19 14.16
N ASP A 71 11.96 -3.70 13.79
CA ASP A 71 12.23 -3.12 12.50
C ASP A 71 12.29 -4.18 11.39
N ALA A 72 11.70 -3.87 10.23
CA ALA A 72 11.85 -4.64 9.00
C ALA A 72 12.70 -3.85 8.00
N VAL A 73 13.87 -4.38 7.63
CA VAL A 73 14.74 -3.79 6.62
C VAL A 73 14.65 -4.60 5.33
N ILE A 74 14.19 -3.96 4.26
CA ILE A 74 14.07 -4.57 2.94
C ILE A 74 15.02 -3.85 1.98
N SER A 75 16.09 -4.52 1.59
CA SER A 75 17.12 -3.96 0.68
C SER A 75 16.73 -4.02 -0.80
N GLY A 76 15.61 -4.64 -1.13
CA GLY A 76 15.09 -4.78 -2.49
C GLY A 76 13.72 -4.12 -2.66
N ASN A 77 13.01 -4.53 -3.70
CA ASN A 77 11.68 -4.01 -4.00
C ASN A 77 10.61 -4.66 -3.11
N ILE A 78 9.61 -3.89 -2.72
CA ILE A 78 8.37 -4.38 -2.11
C ILE A 78 7.28 -4.31 -3.18
N SER A 79 6.63 -5.45 -3.46
CA SER A 79 5.44 -5.51 -4.30
C SER A 79 4.26 -5.96 -3.44
N VAL A 80 3.26 -5.11 -3.28
CA VAL A 80 2.06 -5.38 -2.50
C VAL A 80 0.85 -5.36 -3.43
N ALA A 81 0.15 -6.49 -3.53
CA ALA A 81 -1.07 -6.60 -4.33
C ALA A 81 -2.32 -6.01 -3.63
N GLY A 82 -2.23 -5.77 -2.33
CA GLY A 82 -3.29 -5.22 -1.48
C GLY A 82 -3.02 -3.78 -1.03
N THR A 83 -3.59 -3.42 0.10
CA THR A 83 -3.43 -2.10 0.71
C THR A 83 -2.22 -2.07 1.64
N ILE A 84 -1.47 -0.99 1.63
CA ILE A 84 -0.48 -0.68 2.66
C ILE A 84 -1.10 0.39 3.56
N THR A 85 -1.24 0.08 4.85
CA THR A 85 -1.70 1.04 5.86
C THR A 85 -0.53 1.43 6.74
N TYR A 86 -0.34 2.73 6.93
CA TYR A 86 0.65 3.29 7.84
C TYR A 86 -0.08 4.03 8.96
N ASP A 87 0.30 3.80 10.20
CA ASP A 87 -0.22 4.58 11.34
C ASP A 87 0.54 5.90 11.51
N ASP A 88 1.86 5.88 11.26
CA ASP A 88 2.72 7.06 11.33
C ASP A 88 3.82 6.97 10.26
N VAL A 89 3.83 7.90 9.33
CA VAL A 89 4.86 8.02 8.29
C VAL A 89 5.49 9.40 8.38
N THR A 90 6.72 9.45 8.84
CA THR A 90 7.46 10.71 8.95
C THR A 90 7.87 11.25 7.58
N PHE A 91 8.15 10.37 6.62
CA PHE A 91 8.65 10.79 5.31
C PHE A 91 8.34 9.75 4.22
N VAL A 92 7.83 10.21 3.08
CA VAL A 92 7.69 9.43 1.85
C VAL A 92 8.45 10.15 0.75
N ASP A 93 9.53 9.56 0.26
CA ASP A 93 10.30 10.06 -0.88
C ASP A 93 10.00 9.22 -2.13
N SER A 94 9.59 9.87 -3.20
CA SER A 94 9.34 9.23 -4.49
C SER A 94 10.14 9.95 -5.57
N ILE A 95 11.14 9.28 -6.11
CA ILE A 95 11.93 9.78 -7.26
C ILE A 95 11.27 9.47 -8.61
N GLY A 96 10.12 8.83 -8.61
CA GLY A 96 9.31 8.50 -9.78
C GLY A 96 7.94 9.19 -9.77
N VAL A 97 7.00 8.62 -10.50
CA VAL A 97 5.62 9.10 -10.60
C VAL A 97 4.78 8.47 -9.47
N VAL A 98 4.06 9.30 -8.72
CA VAL A 98 3.00 8.87 -7.83
C VAL A 98 1.67 8.95 -8.57
N THR A 99 0.97 7.84 -8.71
CA THR A 99 -0.37 7.80 -9.31
C THR A 99 -1.42 7.68 -8.21
N ALA A 100 -2.10 8.78 -7.91
CA ALA A 100 -3.26 8.80 -7.03
C ALA A 100 -4.53 8.83 -7.88
N ARG A 101 -5.35 7.77 -7.85
CA ARG A 101 -6.53 7.62 -8.73
C ARG A 101 -7.78 8.31 -8.18
N SER A 102 -7.86 8.47 -6.87
CA SER A 102 -9.00 9.08 -6.17
C SER A 102 -8.67 10.42 -5.54
N GLY A 103 -7.48 10.98 -5.83
CA GLY A 103 -7.04 12.24 -5.25
C GLY A 103 -6.01 12.09 -4.15
N ILE A 104 -5.59 13.22 -3.60
CA ILE A 104 -4.68 13.35 -2.46
C ILE A 104 -5.32 14.28 -1.45
N GLU A 105 -5.48 13.82 -0.22
CA GLU A 105 -6.01 14.61 0.89
C GLU A 105 -4.86 15.00 1.84
N LEU A 106 -4.85 16.25 2.26
CA LEU A 106 -3.89 16.80 3.22
C LEU A 106 -4.65 17.28 4.46
N GLY A 107 -4.31 16.71 5.61
CA GLY A 107 -4.87 17.10 6.91
C GLY A 107 -3.77 17.62 7.84
N ALA A 108 -4.05 18.64 8.64
CA ALA A 108 -3.12 19.14 9.65
C ALA A 108 -3.38 18.45 11.00
N GLY A 109 -2.94 17.20 11.15
CA GLY A 109 -3.10 16.45 12.39
C GLY A 109 -4.54 16.01 12.71
N SER A 110 -5.41 15.96 11.69
CA SER A 110 -6.81 15.54 11.78
C SER A 110 -7.14 14.57 10.65
N ILE A 111 -8.09 13.68 10.88
CA ILE A 111 -8.67 12.81 9.84
C ILE A 111 -9.55 13.59 8.85
N THR A 112 -9.88 14.86 9.16
CA THR A 112 -10.64 15.71 8.23
C THR A 112 -9.65 16.43 7.32
N PRO A 113 -9.74 16.27 6.00
CA PRO A 113 -8.85 16.94 5.07
C PRO A 113 -9.05 18.47 5.13
N ILE A 114 -7.94 19.21 5.06
CA ILE A 114 -7.93 20.67 4.92
C ILE A 114 -7.80 21.05 3.45
N ILE A 115 -7.09 20.22 2.67
CA ILE A 115 -6.89 20.39 1.23
C ILE A 115 -7.12 19.02 0.58
N ALA A 116 -7.83 19.00 -0.53
CA ALA A 116 -7.92 17.85 -1.44
C ALA A 116 -7.46 18.27 -2.83
N ILE A 117 -6.76 17.38 -3.54
CA ILE A 117 -6.38 17.54 -4.95
C ILE A 117 -6.97 16.35 -5.68
N GLU A 118 -7.89 16.64 -6.59
CA GLU A 118 -8.63 15.61 -7.33
C GLU A 118 -8.58 15.89 -8.84
N ALA A 119 -8.85 14.86 -9.62
CA ALA A 119 -9.03 14.97 -11.06
C ALA A 119 -10.34 14.30 -11.45
N ALA A 120 -11.16 15.00 -12.21
CA ALA A 120 -12.44 14.50 -12.68
C ALA A 120 -12.58 14.70 -14.20
N THR A 121 -13.43 13.90 -14.82
CA THR A 121 -13.83 14.05 -16.22
C THR A 121 -15.35 14.00 -16.31
N SER A 122 -15.92 14.88 -17.11
CA SER A 122 -17.35 14.90 -17.40
C SER A 122 -17.58 15.01 -18.90
N THR A 123 -18.64 14.40 -19.38
CA THR A 123 -19.08 14.49 -20.78
C THR A 123 -20.52 14.94 -20.81
N THR A 124 -20.82 16.01 -21.57
CA THR A 124 -22.18 16.48 -21.78
C THR A 124 -22.51 16.52 -23.27
N THR A 125 -23.74 16.19 -23.60
CA THR A 125 -24.31 16.31 -24.97
C THR A 125 -25.45 17.33 -25.04
N THR A 126 -25.68 18.07 -23.96
CA THR A 126 -26.75 19.04 -23.82
C THR A 126 -26.18 20.43 -23.60
N THR A 127 -26.96 21.44 -23.95
CA THR A 127 -26.68 22.85 -23.63
C THR A 127 -27.28 23.27 -22.27
N SER A 128 -28.00 22.39 -21.60
CA SER A 128 -28.52 22.65 -20.25
C SER A 128 -27.38 22.53 -19.24
N ALA A 129 -27.45 23.33 -18.19
CA ALA A 129 -26.50 23.25 -17.09
C ALA A 129 -26.47 21.84 -16.49
N SER A 130 -25.27 21.27 -16.35
CA SER A 130 -25.03 19.96 -15.74
C SER A 130 -23.86 20.08 -14.77
N ASN A 131 -23.89 19.32 -13.68
CA ASN A 131 -22.80 19.32 -12.71
C ASN A 131 -21.55 18.74 -13.37
N ILE A 132 -20.46 19.49 -13.30
CA ILE A 132 -19.13 19.04 -13.72
C ILE A 132 -18.33 18.55 -12.52
N ASP A 133 -18.60 19.13 -11.34
CA ASP A 133 -18.03 18.71 -10.07
C ASP A 133 -18.89 19.17 -8.89
N THR A 134 -18.70 18.54 -7.73
CA THR A 134 -19.37 18.89 -6.47
C THR A 134 -18.44 18.67 -5.28
N PHE A 135 -18.49 19.57 -4.30
CA PHE A 135 -17.80 19.36 -3.01
C PHE A 135 -18.69 19.72 -1.83
N VAL A 136 -18.44 19.11 -0.68
CA VAL A 136 -19.21 19.31 0.55
C VAL A 136 -18.91 20.69 1.14
N ALA A 137 -19.94 21.55 1.23
CA ALA A 137 -19.80 22.92 1.74
C ALA A 137 -19.36 22.98 3.21
N ALA A 138 -19.67 21.95 4.02
CA ALA A 138 -19.23 21.88 5.40
C ALA A 138 -17.72 21.55 5.55
N THR A 139 -17.12 20.93 4.53
CA THR A 139 -15.73 20.50 4.55
C THR A 139 -14.80 21.55 3.94
N PHE A 140 -15.13 22.03 2.76
CA PHE A 140 -14.30 22.99 2.03
C PHE A 140 -15.03 24.29 1.78
N ARG A 141 -14.39 25.40 2.06
CA ARG A 141 -14.93 26.77 1.85
C ARG A 141 -14.73 27.28 0.44
N SER A 142 -13.72 26.78 -0.25
CA SER A 142 -13.35 27.22 -1.59
C SER A 142 -12.74 26.09 -2.40
N ALA A 143 -12.77 26.23 -3.71
CA ALA A 143 -12.10 25.35 -4.65
C ALA A 143 -11.50 26.15 -5.80
N GLN A 144 -10.42 25.63 -6.39
CA GLN A 144 -9.86 26.13 -7.64
C GLN A 144 -9.88 24.98 -8.66
N TYR A 145 -10.37 25.31 -9.84
CA TYR A 145 -10.44 24.38 -10.97
C TYR A 145 -9.59 24.86 -12.12
N GLN A 146 -8.81 23.95 -12.69
CA GLN A 146 -8.25 24.12 -14.02
C GLN A 146 -9.02 23.22 -14.97
N ILE A 147 -9.75 23.81 -15.92
CA ILE A 147 -10.68 23.09 -16.78
C ILE A 147 -10.18 23.14 -18.22
N GLN A 148 -10.17 21.98 -18.87
CA GLN A 148 -9.99 21.85 -20.31
C GLN A 148 -11.24 21.24 -20.92
N ILE A 149 -11.79 21.92 -21.94
CA ILE A 149 -12.95 21.46 -22.68
C ILE A 149 -12.52 21.17 -24.11
N THR A 150 -13.01 20.05 -24.64
CA THR A 150 -12.76 19.64 -26.02
C THR A 150 -14.07 19.37 -26.73
N GLN A 151 -14.27 19.95 -27.91
CA GLN A 151 -15.39 19.67 -28.79
C GLN A 151 -14.89 19.53 -30.21
N GLY A 152 -14.78 18.31 -30.73
CA GLY A 152 -14.18 18.05 -32.03
C GLY A 152 -12.71 18.49 -32.05
N SER A 153 -12.39 19.47 -32.91
CA SER A 153 -11.06 20.09 -33.01
C SER A 153 -10.94 21.43 -32.28
N ASN A 154 -11.95 21.82 -31.51
CA ASN A 154 -11.93 23.05 -30.74
C ASN A 154 -11.57 22.75 -29.27
N TYR A 155 -10.79 23.66 -28.71
CA TYR A 155 -10.30 23.56 -27.32
C TYR A 155 -10.57 24.86 -26.58
N HIS A 156 -10.90 24.71 -25.28
CA HIS A 156 -11.13 25.82 -24.37
C HIS A 156 -10.54 25.47 -23.02
N VAL A 157 -9.59 26.25 -22.54
CA VAL A 157 -8.95 26.09 -21.21
C VAL A 157 -9.30 27.36 -20.41
N THR A 158 -9.66 27.14 -19.14
CA THR A 158 -9.93 28.25 -18.21
C THR A 158 -9.65 27.81 -16.77
N THR A 159 -9.50 28.78 -15.87
CA THR A 159 -9.40 28.58 -14.43
C THR A 159 -10.61 29.20 -13.75
N LEU A 160 -11.21 28.44 -12.81
CA LEU A 160 -12.27 28.94 -11.96
C LEU A 160 -11.79 29.00 -10.52
N ASN A 161 -12.07 30.10 -9.82
CA ASN A 161 -12.06 30.18 -8.37
C ASN A 161 -13.50 30.19 -7.87
N VAL A 162 -13.80 29.31 -6.92
CA VAL A 162 -15.12 29.19 -6.31
C VAL A 162 -14.99 29.40 -4.80
N LEU A 163 -15.84 30.26 -4.25
CA LEU A 163 -15.94 30.52 -2.81
C LEU A 163 -17.42 30.51 -2.42
N HIS A 164 -17.77 30.01 -1.26
CA HIS A 164 -19.11 30.14 -0.73
C HIS A 164 -19.11 30.67 0.71
N ASP A 165 -20.20 31.32 1.15
CA ASP A 165 -20.39 31.79 2.51
C ASP A 165 -21.29 30.84 3.36
N GLY A 166 -21.82 29.81 2.73
CA GLY A 166 -22.76 28.84 3.33
C GLY A 166 -24.18 28.97 2.73
N THR A 167 -24.46 30.07 2.07
CA THR A 167 -25.76 30.37 1.41
C THR A 167 -25.55 30.63 -0.08
N ASP A 168 -24.64 31.54 -0.41
CA ASP A 168 -24.34 31.96 -1.76
C ASP A 168 -22.98 31.45 -2.23
N VAL A 169 -22.85 31.26 -3.55
CA VAL A 169 -21.60 30.87 -4.20
C VAL A 169 -21.12 32.01 -5.09
N TYR A 170 -19.85 32.31 -4.97
CA TYR A 170 -19.14 33.31 -5.74
C TYR A 170 -18.15 32.63 -6.67
N LEU A 171 -18.26 32.89 -7.97
CA LEU A 171 -17.41 32.29 -9.00
C LEU A 171 -16.67 33.38 -9.75
N ASN A 172 -15.37 33.15 -9.97
CA ASN A 172 -14.53 33.97 -10.82
C ASN A 172 -13.85 33.11 -11.87
N GLU A 173 -14.04 33.44 -13.15
CA GLU A 173 -13.37 32.81 -14.28
C GLU A 173 -12.24 33.69 -14.78
N PHE A 174 -11.05 33.12 -15.02
CA PHE A 174 -9.90 33.85 -15.54
C PHE A 174 -8.93 32.91 -16.30
N GLY A 175 -7.98 33.53 -17.03
CA GLY A 175 -6.95 32.77 -17.75
C GLY A 175 -7.50 31.97 -18.93
N THR A 176 -8.59 32.40 -19.52
CA THR A 176 -9.27 31.71 -20.60
C THR A 176 -8.50 31.78 -21.93
N ILE A 177 -8.23 30.62 -22.52
CA ILE A 177 -7.61 30.43 -23.82
C ILE A 177 -8.49 29.54 -24.69
N ARG A 178 -8.76 29.92 -25.93
CA ARG A 178 -9.66 29.21 -26.86
C ARG A 178 -9.08 29.16 -28.26
N THR A 179 -9.34 28.07 -28.96
CA THR A 179 -9.02 27.94 -30.40
C THR A 179 -10.14 28.48 -31.32
N GLY A 180 -11.29 28.80 -30.73
CA GLY A 180 -12.47 29.29 -31.48
C GLY A 180 -13.45 29.99 -30.53
N ALA A 181 -14.75 29.80 -30.75
CA ALA A 181 -15.80 30.32 -29.86
C ALA A 181 -15.73 29.68 -28.47
N ALA A 182 -16.38 30.29 -27.47
CA ALA A 182 -16.54 29.70 -26.17
C ALA A 182 -17.29 28.36 -26.27
N LEU A 183 -16.77 27.30 -25.67
CA LEU A 183 -17.40 25.99 -25.69
C LEU A 183 -18.32 25.76 -24.47
N ALA A 184 -18.13 26.52 -23.40
CA ALA A 184 -18.99 26.54 -22.24
C ALA A 184 -18.98 27.87 -21.53
N THR A 185 -19.97 28.07 -20.67
CA THR A 185 -20.04 29.07 -19.60
C THR A 185 -20.24 28.35 -18.30
N PHE A 186 -19.77 28.92 -17.21
CA PHE A 186 -19.78 28.28 -15.91
C PHE A 186 -20.69 29.00 -14.93
N ASP A 187 -21.32 28.23 -14.06
CA ASP A 187 -22.16 28.66 -12.96
C ASP A 187 -21.90 27.79 -11.73
N ALA A 188 -22.25 28.27 -10.56
CA ALA A 188 -22.14 27.50 -9.33
C ALA A 188 -23.24 27.88 -8.34
N ASP A 189 -23.73 26.88 -7.60
CA ASP A 189 -24.74 27.06 -6.54
C ASP A 189 -24.49 26.11 -5.37
N ILE A 190 -25.29 26.26 -4.31
CA ILE A 190 -25.38 25.28 -3.22
C ILE A 190 -26.70 24.54 -3.32
N ASP A 191 -26.62 23.22 -3.31
CA ASP A 191 -27.79 22.36 -3.24
C ASP A 191 -27.56 21.22 -2.25
N SER A 192 -28.48 21.07 -1.31
CA SER A 192 -28.46 19.96 -0.33
C SER A 192 -27.12 19.83 0.41
N GLY A 193 -26.47 20.95 0.76
CA GLY A 193 -25.21 21.01 1.48
C GLY A 193 -23.95 20.79 0.63
N ASN A 194 -24.10 20.71 -0.70
CA ASN A 194 -23.00 20.60 -1.64
C ASN A 194 -22.91 21.84 -2.53
N VAL A 195 -21.70 22.33 -2.73
CA VAL A 195 -21.40 23.29 -3.79
C VAL A 195 -21.32 22.51 -5.10
N ARG A 196 -22.09 22.95 -6.10
CA ARG A 196 -22.10 22.37 -7.45
C ARG A 196 -21.49 23.37 -8.41
N VAL A 197 -20.54 22.91 -9.20
CA VAL A 197 -19.99 23.65 -10.34
C VAL A 197 -20.58 23.08 -11.63
N ARG A 198 -21.13 23.94 -12.47
CA ARG A 198 -21.91 23.53 -13.64
C ARG A 198 -21.44 24.24 -14.89
#